data_3c010f82cbc06385bbb09ff026f06bc3
#
_entry.id   3c010f82cbc06385bbb09ff026f06bc3
#
_cell.length_a   1.000
_cell.length_b   1.000
_cell.length_c   1.000
_cell.angle_alpha   90.00
_cell.angle_beta   90.00
_cell.angle_gamma   90.00
#
_symmetry.space_group_name_H-M   'P 1'
#
loop_
_entity.id
_entity.type
_entity.pdbx_description
1 polymer ?
#
loop_
_entity_poly.entity_id
_entity_poly.type
_entity_poly.pdbx_seq_one_letter_code
_entity_poly.pdbx_strand_id
1 'polypeptide(L)'
;MTLDDIKDAIENSNNIVIFTHEKPDGDAIGSSLAFYMAMKNIGKNVEVVIPHYAESYRFLPCSNEAKVEPSLNKYDLAIALDCGDIKRLDDPNDTFEKSEVRINIDHHTSNGMFADLNFVNPVSPACAQIITTMFKYFKYEITQDIATCLITGIITDTGGFKYEGVTSETFEIASEFLDKGVKISKIYKEALNNVSKEVFEARKLAANRLEFLEDGKITYTYMTKEDMAKLHVDQNDLNGIVENGRDIQGVEISIFLYETDKGFKASLRSNNYVNVSDLCILFNGGGHIKAAGCTLAYPLEEAKERILAQAKRFLK
;
A
#
# COMPACT_ATOMS: atom_id res chain seq x y z
N MET A 1 19.34 -17.00 -0.21
CA MET A 1 18.12 -17.26 0.57
C MET A 1 17.09 -17.96 -0.33
N THR A 2 16.45 -18.96 0.17
CA THR A 2 15.44 -19.77 -0.52
C THR A 2 14.11 -19.69 0.23
N LEU A 3 13.03 -20.17 -0.39
CA LEU A 3 11.75 -20.31 0.32
C LEU A 3 11.85 -21.35 1.46
N ASP A 4 12.73 -22.33 1.34
CA ASP A 4 12.96 -23.31 2.41
C ASP A 4 13.56 -22.68 3.66
N ASP A 5 14.47 -21.69 3.53
CA ASP A 5 15.02 -20.97 4.68
C ASP A 5 13.92 -20.23 5.46
N ILE A 6 12.95 -19.65 4.75
CA ILE A 6 11.79 -18.98 5.39
C ILE A 6 10.87 -20.01 6.05
N LYS A 7 10.60 -21.12 5.36
CA LYS A 7 9.78 -22.20 5.91
C LYS A 7 10.38 -22.75 7.20
N ASP A 8 11.68 -23.03 7.20
CA ASP A 8 12.40 -23.55 8.36
C ASP A 8 12.34 -22.55 9.53
N ALA A 9 12.50 -21.25 9.27
CA ALA A 9 12.36 -20.22 10.29
C ALA A 9 10.94 -20.21 10.89
N ILE A 10 9.89 -20.33 10.08
CA ILE A 10 8.50 -20.43 10.56
C ILE A 10 8.29 -21.72 11.37
N GLU A 11 8.75 -22.87 10.86
CA GLU A 11 8.55 -24.16 11.51
C GLU A 11 9.23 -24.25 12.88
N ASN A 12 10.42 -23.65 13.02
CA ASN A 12 11.20 -23.63 14.26
C ASN A 12 10.74 -22.57 15.28
N SER A 13 9.85 -21.67 14.91
CA SER A 13 9.35 -20.61 15.80
C SER A 13 8.01 -20.99 16.41
N ASN A 14 7.78 -20.62 17.67
CA ASN A 14 6.51 -20.82 18.36
C ASN A 14 5.73 -19.52 18.51
N ASN A 15 6.41 -18.43 18.89
CA ASN A 15 5.81 -17.11 19.07
C ASN A 15 6.20 -16.22 17.88
N ILE A 16 5.22 -15.83 17.10
CA ILE A 16 5.40 -15.06 15.85
C ILE A 16 4.66 -13.73 15.98
N VAL A 17 5.28 -12.65 15.50
CA VAL A 17 4.62 -11.37 15.35
C VAL A 17 4.72 -10.90 13.89
N ILE A 18 3.64 -10.32 13.40
CA ILE A 18 3.52 -9.80 12.04
C ILE A 18 3.33 -8.30 12.11
N PHE A 19 4.14 -7.56 11.36
CA PHE A 19 4.06 -6.13 11.19
C PHE A 19 3.89 -5.77 9.71
N THR A 20 3.41 -4.58 9.47
CA THR A 20 3.39 -3.95 8.15
C THR A 20 3.79 -2.48 8.26
N HIS A 21 3.77 -1.74 7.14
CA HIS A 21 4.18 -0.34 7.15
C HIS A 21 3.14 0.58 7.81
N GLU A 22 3.58 1.74 8.30
CA GLU A 22 2.70 2.83 8.74
C GLU A 22 1.71 3.22 7.63
N LYS A 23 0.45 3.51 7.97
CA LYS A 23 -0.64 3.80 7.02
C LYS A 23 -0.84 2.67 6.00
N PRO A 24 -1.13 1.46 6.48
CA PRO A 24 -1.23 0.28 5.63
C PRO A 24 -2.40 0.42 4.65
N ASP A 25 -2.14 0.00 3.42
CA ASP A 25 -3.14 -0.13 2.36
C ASP A 25 -3.76 -1.53 2.33
N GLY A 26 -4.49 -1.83 1.25
CA GLY A 26 -5.17 -3.12 1.15
C GLY A 26 -4.23 -4.30 0.96
N ASP A 27 -3.03 -4.11 0.37
CA ASP A 27 -2.05 -5.18 0.22
C ASP A 27 -1.37 -5.48 1.55
N ALA A 28 -0.94 -4.45 2.26
CA ALA A 28 -0.36 -4.57 3.59
C ALA A 28 -1.29 -5.28 4.58
N ILE A 29 -2.56 -4.86 4.63
CA ILE A 29 -3.57 -5.43 5.54
C ILE A 29 -3.96 -6.84 5.10
N GLY A 30 -4.26 -7.04 3.81
CA GLY A 30 -4.65 -8.33 3.27
C GLY A 30 -3.57 -9.39 3.44
N SER A 31 -2.32 -9.04 3.14
CA SER A 31 -1.13 -9.87 3.34
C SER A 31 -0.95 -10.26 4.80
N SER A 32 -1.04 -9.28 5.71
CA SER A 32 -0.83 -9.51 7.15
C SER A 32 -1.91 -10.40 7.77
N LEU A 33 -3.18 -10.15 7.46
CA LEU A 33 -4.28 -10.97 7.97
C LEU A 33 -4.28 -12.38 7.38
N ALA A 34 -3.95 -12.54 6.10
CA ALA A 34 -3.81 -13.85 5.47
C ALA A 34 -2.68 -14.66 6.12
N PHE A 35 -1.54 -14.02 6.34
CA PHE A 35 -0.39 -14.67 6.98
C PHE A 35 -0.70 -15.06 8.42
N TYR A 36 -1.34 -14.16 9.18
CA TYR A 36 -1.83 -14.43 10.54
C TYR A 36 -2.71 -15.68 10.59
N MET A 37 -3.74 -15.77 9.74
CA MET A 37 -4.63 -16.92 9.69
C MET A 37 -3.89 -18.21 9.31
N ALA A 38 -2.98 -18.16 8.35
CA ALA A 38 -2.19 -19.33 7.95
C ALA A 38 -1.31 -19.84 9.11
N MET A 39 -0.68 -18.95 9.86
CA MET A 39 0.12 -19.33 11.05
C MET A 39 -0.76 -19.94 12.15
N LYS A 40 -1.94 -19.39 12.39
CA LYS A 40 -2.92 -19.98 13.33
C LYS A 40 -3.32 -21.39 12.90
N ASN A 41 -3.57 -21.60 11.60
CA ASN A 41 -4.00 -22.91 11.08
C ASN A 41 -2.94 -24.00 11.26
N ILE A 42 -1.65 -23.65 11.26
CA ILE A 42 -0.56 -24.58 11.54
C ILE A 42 -0.16 -24.63 13.04
N GLY A 43 -0.97 -24.05 13.89
CA GLY A 43 -0.84 -24.15 15.36
C GLY A 43 0.20 -23.24 15.99
N LYS A 44 0.64 -22.18 15.32
CA LYS A 44 1.57 -21.19 15.89
C LYS A 44 0.86 -20.22 16.83
N ASN A 45 1.56 -19.75 17.86
CA ASN A 45 1.13 -18.59 18.64
C ASN A 45 1.54 -17.32 17.88
N VAL A 46 0.59 -16.66 17.23
CA VAL A 46 0.86 -15.56 16.33
C VAL A 46 0.03 -14.33 16.67
N GLU A 47 0.63 -13.17 16.55
CA GLU A 47 -0.01 -11.87 16.65
C GLU A 47 0.20 -11.07 15.35
N VAL A 48 -0.80 -10.28 14.97
CA VAL A 48 -0.70 -9.31 13.90
C VAL A 48 -0.90 -7.92 14.47
N VAL A 49 0.07 -7.04 14.23
CA VAL A 49 0.09 -5.67 14.77
C VAL A 49 -0.18 -4.71 13.62
N ILE A 50 -1.35 -4.08 13.66
CA ILE A 50 -1.78 -3.06 12.70
C ILE A 50 -2.50 -1.99 13.53
N PRO A 51 -1.79 -0.99 14.07
CA PRO A 51 -2.36 -0.03 15.01
C PRO A 51 -3.52 0.77 14.45
N HIS A 52 -3.41 1.18 13.18
CA HIS A 52 -4.41 1.99 12.50
C HIS A 52 -4.56 1.59 11.04
N TYR A 53 -5.80 1.34 10.61
CA TYR A 53 -6.12 1.10 9.20
C TYR A 53 -7.51 1.64 8.86
N ALA A 54 -7.76 1.83 7.57
CA ALA A 54 -9.00 2.41 7.08
C ALA A 54 -10.22 1.51 7.36
N GLU A 55 -11.35 2.12 7.71
CA GLU A 55 -12.62 1.44 8.00
C GLU A 55 -13.07 0.55 6.84
N SER A 56 -12.73 0.92 5.60
CA SER A 56 -13.02 0.17 4.38
C SER A 56 -12.45 -1.26 4.35
N TYR A 57 -11.48 -1.58 5.23
CA TYR A 57 -10.89 -2.92 5.33
C TYR A 57 -11.43 -3.75 6.51
N ARG A 58 -12.32 -3.20 7.34
CA ARG A 58 -12.90 -3.93 8.47
C ARG A 58 -13.75 -5.13 8.08
N PHE A 59 -14.16 -5.22 6.81
CA PHE A 59 -14.89 -6.39 6.31
C PHE A 59 -14.01 -7.64 6.14
N LEU A 60 -12.69 -7.49 6.21
CA LEU A 60 -11.75 -8.61 6.04
C LEU A 60 -11.82 -9.57 7.24
N PRO A 61 -11.73 -10.88 6.98
CA PRO A 61 -11.64 -11.88 8.03
C PRO A 61 -10.51 -11.58 9.02
N CYS A 62 -10.78 -11.77 10.30
CA CYS A 62 -9.86 -11.52 11.41
C CYS A 62 -9.35 -10.08 11.55
N SER A 63 -9.96 -9.10 10.88
CA SER A 63 -9.55 -7.69 11.02
C SER A 63 -9.67 -7.17 12.47
N ASN A 64 -10.59 -7.70 13.26
CA ASN A 64 -10.76 -7.39 14.68
C ASN A 64 -9.72 -8.07 15.60
N GLU A 65 -8.92 -8.98 15.09
CA GLU A 65 -7.82 -9.63 15.82
C GLU A 65 -6.51 -8.81 15.75
N ALA A 66 -6.45 -7.81 14.86
CA ALA A 66 -5.31 -6.94 14.75
C ALA A 66 -5.10 -6.14 16.04
N LYS A 67 -3.88 -6.14 16.55
CA LYS A 67 -3.50 -5.45 17.77
C LYS A 67 -2.91 -4.09 17.48
N VAL A 68 -3.02 -3.18 18.44
CA VAL A 68 -2.38 -1.86 18.41
C VAL A 68 -0.89 -1.98 18.78
N GLU A 69 -0.57 -2.90 19.68
CA GLU A 69 0.78 -3.14 20.18
C GLU A 69 1.04 -4.63 20.34
N PRO A 70 2.30 -5.10 20.18
CA PRO A 70 2.66 -6.49 20.46
C PRO A 70 2.55 -6.79 21.96
N SER A 71 2.13 -8.00 22.31
CA SER A 71 1.99 -8.42 23.71
C SER A 71 3.31 -8.77 24.39
N LEU A 72 4.34 -9.09 23.60
CA LEU A 72 5.67 -9.45 24.08
C LEU A 72 6.70 -8.45 23.56
N ASN A 73 7.77 -8.23 24.33
CA ASN A 73 8.89 -7.38 23.89
C ASN A 73 9.83 -8.06 22.90
N LYS A 74 9.72 -9.40 22.77
CA LYS A 74 10.57 -10.22 21.91
C LYS A 74 9.82 -11.47 21.49
N TYR A 75 9.98 -11.86 20.23
CA TYR A 75 9.41 -13.07 19.64
C TYR A 75 10.50 -13.97 19.08
N ASP A 76 10.17 -15.26 18.85
CA ASP A 76 11.06 -16.17 18.14
C ASP A 76 11.23 -15.72 16.68
N LEU A 77 10.14 -15.17 16.12
CA LEU A 77 10.09 -14.69 14.73
C LEU A 77 9.26 -13.41 14.60
N ALA A 78 9.83 -12.40 13.97
CA ALA A 78 9.12 -11.20 13.54
C ALA A 78 9.10 -11.13 12.02
N ILE A 79 7.93 -10.86 11.44
CA ILE A 79 7.72 -10.81 10.00
C ILE A 79 7.21 -9.44 9.61
N ALA A 80 7.95 -8.77 8.73
CA ALA A 80 7.53 -7.52 8.09
C ALA A 80 6.96 -7.84 6.70
N LEU A 81 5.70 -7.48 6.46
CA LEU A 81 5.00 -7.71 5.20
C LEU A 81 4.73 -6.37 4.51
N ASP A 82 4.97 -6.32 3.22
CA ASP A 82 4.71 -5.17 2.36
C ASP A 82 5.36 -3.87 2.89
N CYS A 83 6.61 -3.97 3.33
CA CYS A 83 7.35 -2.86 3.91
C CYS A 83 8.76 -2.79 3.32
N GLY A 84 9.03 -1.75 2.53
CA GLY A 84 10.32 -1.58 1.85
C GLY A 84 11.43 -0.91 2.69
N ASP A 85 11.08 -0.27 3.81
CA ASP A 85 12.03 0.42 4.70
C ASP A 85 11.64 0.22 6.17
N ILE A 86 12.59 -0.21 6.98
CA ILE A 86 12.39 -0.43 8.43
C ILE A 86 11.87 0.82 9.15
N LYS A 87 12.23 2.02 8.69
CA LYS A 87 11.74 3.28 9.26
C LYS A 87 10.25 3.51 9.07
N ARG A 88 9.64 2.78 8.13
CA ARG A 88 8.21 2.82 7.87
C ARG A 88 7.46 1.68 8.54
N LEU A 89 8.17 0.74 9.18
CA LEU A 89 7.54 -0.36 9.89
C LEU A 89 6.75 0.20 11.08
N ASP A 90 5.47 -0.17 11.19
CA ASP A 90 4.61 0.26 12.28
C ASP A 90 4.83 -0.63 13.51
N ASP A 91 5.97 -0.45 14.14
CA ASP A 91 6.42 -1.17 15.34
C ASP A 91 6.77 -0.19 16.47
N PRO A 92 5.80 0.12 17.33
CA PRO A 92 5.96 1.16 18.36
C PRO A 92 7.01 0.82 19.44
N ASN A 93 7.42 -0.43 19.53
CA ASN A 93 8.25 -0.93 20.64
C ASN A 93 9.62 -1.47 20.19
N ASP A 94 10.02 -1.27 18.93
CA ASP A 94 11.20 -1.87 18.31
C ASP A 94 11.26 -3.41 18.49
N THR A 95 10.08 -4.04 18.52
CA THR A 95 9.94 -5.49 18.77
C THR A 95 10.51 -6.30 17.62
N PHE A 96 10.40 -5.80 16.39
CA PHE A 96 10.97 -6.43 15.22
C PHE A 96 12.49 -6.60 15.35
N GLU A 97 13.19 -5.51 15.72
CA GLU A 97 14.64 -5.55 15.87
C GLU A 97 15.11 -6.39 17.07
N LYS A 98 14.27 -6.53 18.10
CA LYS A 98 14.56 -7.33 19.31
C LYS A 98 14.28 -8.82 19.12
N SER A 99 13.55 -9.23 18.10
CA SER A 99 13.16 -10.62 17.85
C SER A 99 14.35 -11.46 17.39
N GLU A 100 14.27 -12.80 17.60
CA GLU A 100 15.41 -13.69 17.34
C GLU A 100 15.73 -13.84 15.86
N VAL A 101 14.68 -14.00 15.05
CA VAL A 101 14.77 -14.07 13.59
C VAL A 101 13.82 -13.04 13.01
N ARG A 102 14.26 -12.35 11.98
CA ARG A 102 13.48 -11.32 11.27
C ARG A 102 13.32 -11.70 9.81
N ILE A 103 12.10 -11.65 9.31
CA ILE A 103 11.77 -11.90 7.89
C ILE A 103 11.14 -10.64 7.30
N ASN A 104 11.54 -10.28 6.09
CA ASN A 104 10.84 -9.30 5.27
C ASN A 104 10.36 -9.94 3.97
N ILE A 105 9.06 -9.82 3.67
CA ILE A 105 8.44 -10.27 2.42
C ILE A 105 7.82 -9.03 1.78
N ASP A 106 8.28 -8.69 0.57
CA ASP A 106 7.94 -7.41 -0.05
C ASP A 106 8.04 -7.44 -1.58
N HIS A 107 7.43 -6.47 -2.25
CA HIS A 107 7.51 -6.29 -3.69
C HIS A 107 8.04 -4.91 -4.12
N HIS A 108 8.41 -4.04 -3.19
CA HIS A 108 8.91 -2.71 -3.50
C HIS A 108 10.32 -2.76 -4.11
N THR A 109 10.53 -2.06 -5.23
CA THR A 109 11.85 -1.91 -5.89
C THR A 109 12.87 -1.19 -5.02
N SER A 110 12.41 -0.35 -4.09
CA SER A 110 13.23 0.43 -3.16
C SER A 110 13.52 -0.28 -1.85
N ASN A 111 13.25 -1.59 -1.74
CA ASN A 111 13.43 -2.34 -0.50
C ASN A 111 14.89 -2.30 -0.02
N GLY A 112 15.07 -1.96 1.27
CA GLY A 112 16.38 -1.84 1.93
C GLY A 112 17.00 -3.15 2.41
N MET A 113 16.33 -4.30 2.24
CA MET A 113 16.81 -5.64 2.67
C MET A 113 17.20 -5.69 4.16
N PHE A 114 16.34 -5.17 5.03
CA PHE A 114 16.65 -4.84 6.42
C PHE A 114 16.47 -6.00 7.44
N ALA A 115 15.96 -7.13 7.00
CA ALA A 115 15.73 -8.32 7.84
C ALA A 115 16.88 -9.33 7.73
N ASP A 116 16.88 -10.37 8.56
CA ASP A 116 17.83 -11.48 8.46
C ASP A 116 17.55 -12.32 7.21
N LEU A 117 16.26 -12.52 6.91
CA LEU A 117 15.77 -13.19 5.70
C LEU A 117 14.87 -12.22 4.92
N ASN A 118 15.24 -11.92 3.67
CA ASN A 118 14.48 -10.98 2.84
C ASN A 118 14.02 -11.68 1.57
N PHE A 119 12.71 -11.83 1.37
CA PHE A 119 12.13 -12.31 0.13
C PHE A 119 11.46 -11.17 -0.61
N VAL A 120 12.21 -10.54 -1.51
CA VAL A 120 11.73 -9.37 -2.25
C VAL A 120 11.61 -9.70 -3.73
N ASN A 121 10.41 -9.52 -4.28
CA ASN A 121 10.14 -9.75 -5.70
C ASN A 121 9.49 -8.51 -6.35
N PRO A 122 10.29 -7.57 -6.89
CA PRO A 122 9.77 -6.34 -7.48
C PRO A 122 8.96 -6.51 -8.77
N VAL A 123 8.93 -7.71 -9.33
CA VAL A 123 8.12 -8.02 -10.53
C VAL A 123 6.70 -8.41 -10.13
N SER A 124 6.50 -8.84 -8.88
CA SER A 124 5.17 -9.18 -8.39
C SER A 124 4.29 -7.93 -8.29
N PRO A 125 3.03 -7.98 -8.74
CA PRO A 125 2.13 -6.84 -8.68
C PRO A 125 1.64 -6.52 -7.26
N ALA A 126 1.87 -7.41 -6.29
CA ALA A 126 1.43 -7.28 -4.90
C ALA A 126 2.21 -8.22 -3.99
N CYS A 127 2.42 -7.86 -2.74
CA CYS A 127 2.97 -8.74 -1.69
C CYS A 127 2.04 -9.95 -1.46
N ALA A 128 0.73 -9.76 -1.51
CA ALA A 128 -0.27 -10.83 -1.41
C ALA A 128 -0.11 -11.91 -2.49
N GLN A 129 0.32 -11.57 -3.71
CA GLN A 129 0.63 -12.56 -4.73
C GLN A 129 1.85 -13.39 -4.35
N ILE A 130 2.90 -12.77 -3.83
CA ILE A 130 4.09 -13.46 -3.32
C ILE A 130 3.69 -14.46 -2.24
N ILE A 131 2.91 -14.01 -1.25
CA ILE A 131 2.43 -14.85 -0.15
C ILE A 131 1.59 -16.01 -0.66
N THR A 132 0.73 -15.79 -1.66
CA THR A 132 -0.05 -16.87 -2.30
C THR A 132 0.86 -17.96 -2.85
N THR A 133 1.90 -17.57 -3.60
CA THR A 133 2.86 -18.51 -4.19
C THR A 133 3.67 -19.24 -3.11
N MET A 134 4.07 -18.52 -2.04
CA MET A 134 4.74 -19.09 -0.87
C MET A 134 3.87 -20.14 -0.16
N PHE A 135 2.60 -19.84 0.10
CA PHE A 135 1.70 -20.79 0.76
C PHE A 135 1.47 -22.05 -0.07
N LYS A 136 1.35 -21.91 -1.39
CA LYS A 136 1.29 -23.07 -2.32
C LYS A 136 2.57 -23.92 -2.24
N TYR A 137 3.73 -23.27 -2.24
CA TYR A 137 5.02 -23.96 -2.12
C TYR A 137 5.18 -24.67 -0.76
N PHE A 138 4.78 -24.04 0.34
CA PHE A 138 4.81 -24.61 1.69
C PHE A 138 3.72 -25.67 1.91
N LYS A 139 2.75 -25.77 1.00
CA LYS A 139 1.55 -26.60 1.11
C LYS A 139 0.67 -26.22 2.29
N TYR A 140 0.65 -24.92 2.63
CA TYR A 140 -0.30 -24.39 3.60
C TYR A 140 -1.68 -24.29 2.96
N GLU A 141 -2.71 -24.59 3.74
CA GLU A 141 -4.08 -24.50 3.26
C GLU A 141 -4.48 -23.03 3.07
N ILE A 142 -4.93 -22.68 1.86
CA ILE A 142 -5.53 -21.38 1.57
C ILE A 142 -7.04 -21.55 1.66
N THR A 143 -7.59 -21.22 2.83
CA THR A 143 -9.06 -21.21 3.07
C THR A 143 -9.72 -20.06 2.32
N GLN A 144 -11.08 -20.04 2.27
CA GLN A 144 -11.82 -18.91 1.68
C GLN A 144 -11.48 -17.57 2.35
N ASP A 145 -11.29 -17.56 3.66
CA ASP A 145 -10.97 -16.35 4.42
C ASP A 145 -9.55 -15.83 4.09
N ILE A 146 -8.57 -16.73 4.05
CA ILE A 146 -7.20 -16.40 3.61
C ILE A 146 -7.22 -15.89 2.17
N ALA A 147 -7.92 -16.57 1.27
CA ALA A 147 -8.06 -16.16 -0.13
C ALA A 147 -8.74 -14.78 -0.25
N THR A 148 -9.74 -14.47 0.61
CA THR A 148 -10.40 -13.16 0.63
C THR A 148 -9.42 -12.05 0.98
N CYS A 149 -8.56 -12.26 1.96
CA CYS A 149 -7.54 -11.29 2.35
C CYS A 149 -6.47 -11.12 1.25
N LEU A 150 -5.93 -12.22 0.71
CA LEU A 150 -4.91 -12.19 -0.34
C LEU A 150 -5.42 -11.51 -1.61
N ILE A 151 -6.61 -11.86 -2.08
CA ILE A 151 -7.13 -11.25 -3.30
C ILE A 151 -7.51 -9.78 -3.09
N THR A 152 -7.83 -9.37 -1.87
CA THR A 152 -8.04 -7.95 -1.56
C THR A 152 -6.74 -7.18 -1.75
N GLY A 153 -5.61 -7.68 -1.25
CA GLY A 153 -4.29 -7.11 -1.51
C GLY A 153 -4.00 -6.99 -3.00
N ILE A 154 -4.16 -8.09 -3.73
CA ILE A 154 -3.93 -8.10 -5.19
C ILE A 154 -4.84 -7.08 -5.91
N ILE A 155 -6.13 -7.01 -5.58
CA ILE A 155 -7.07 -6.09 -6.22
C ILE A 155 -6.71 -4.64 -5.93
N THR A 156 -6.36 -4.31 -4.70
CA THR A 156 -6.06 -2.92 -4.33
C THR A 156 -4.78 -2.44 -4.96
N ASP A 157 -3.71 -3.23 -4.92
CA ASP A 157 -2.40 -2.82 -5.43
C ASP A 157 -2.31 -2.85 -6.96
N THR A 158 -3.13 -3.65 -7.61
CA THR A 158 -3.27 -3.64 -9.08
C THR A 158 -4.30 -2.63 -9.60
N GLY A 159 -4.92 -1.84 -8.72
CA GLY A 159 -6.00 -0.93 -9.10
C GLY A 159 -7.19 -1.65 -9.73
N GLY A 160 -7.50 -2.86 -9.27
CA GLY A 160 -8.52 -3.72 -9.86
C GLY A 160 -8.07 -4.38 -11.16
N PHE A 161 -6.86 -4.93 -11.20
CA PHE A 161 -6.23 -5.59 -12.35
C PHE A 161 -5.95 -4.66 -13.56
N LYS A 162 -5.78 -3.36 -13.32
CA LYS A 162 -5.57 -2.37 -14.41
C LYS A 162 -4.11 -1.95 -14.58
N TYR A 163 -3.26 -2.10 -13.53
CA TYR A 163 -1.91 -1.58 -13.58
C TYR A 163 -0.93 -2.57 -14.23
N GLU A 164 0.20 -2.03 -14.70
CA GLU A 164 1.32 -2.83 -15.18
C GLU A 164 1.82 -3.77 -14.07
N GLY A 165 2.28 -4.96 -14.44
CA GLY A 165 2.67 -6.00 -13.49
C GLY A 165 1.62 -7.10 -13.32
N VAL A 166 0.36 -6.87 -13.71
CA VAL A 166 -0.67 -7.93 -13.78
C VAL A 166 -0.29 -8.94 -14.86
N THR A 167 -0.26 -10.23 -14.49
CA THR A 167 0.13 -11.34 -15.36
C THR A 167 -0.97 -12.39 -15.44
N SER A 168 -0.77 -13.42 -16.29
CA SER A 168 -1.65 -14.60 -16.30
C SER A 168 -1.72 -15.27 -14.93
N GLU A 169 -0.60 -15.36 -14.20
CA GLU A 169 -0.57 -15.90 -12.83
C GLU A 169 -1.51 -15.13 -11.89
N THR A 170 -1.56 -13.81 -12.01
CA THR A 170 -2.48 -12.98 -11.20
C THR A 170 -3.94 -13.38 -11.44
N PHE A 171 -4.32 -13.62 -12.70
CA PHE A 171 -5.66 -14.07 -13.05
C PHE A 171 -5.92 -15.54 -12.68
N GLU A 172 -4.93 -16.41 -12.77
CA GLU A 172 -5.04 -17.80 -12.32
C GLU A 172 -5.30 -17.87 -10.81
N ILE A 173 -4.59 -17.06 -10.01
CA ILE A 173 -4.84 -16.93 -8.58
C ILE A 173 -6.27 -16.39 -8.32
N ALA A 174 -6.69 -15.36 -9.04
CA ALA A 174 -8.03 -14.82 -8.89
C ALA A 174 -9.11 -15.86 -9.23
N SER A 175 -8.90 -16.65 -10.29
CA SER A 175 -9.79 -17.77 -10.68
C SER A 175 -9.88 -18.83 -9.58
N GLU A 176 -8.72 -19.28 -9.07
CA GLU A 176 -8.70 -20.25 -7.97
C GLU A 176 -9.44 -19.73 -6.72
N PHE A 177 -9.30 -18.45 -6.40
CA PHE A 177 -9.96 -17.88 -5.23
C PHE A 177 -11.49 -17.71 -5.44
N LEU A 178 -11.93 -17.48 -6.68
CA LEU A 178 -13.34 -17.54 -7.02
C LEU A 178 -13.93 -18.94 -6.80
N ASP A 179 -13.19 -19.98 -7.19
CA ASP A 179 -13.59 -21.38 -6.96
C ASP A 179 -13.68 -21.72 -5.47
N LYS A 180 -12.90 -21.03 -4.62
CA LYS A 180 -13.00 -21.12 -3.15
C LYS A 180 -14.18 -20.32 -2.57
N GLY A 181 -14.99 -19.65 -3.40
CA GLY A 181 -16.18 -18.91 -2.99
C GLY A 181 -15.94 -17.45 -2.60
N VAL A 182 -14.76 -16.89 -2.89
CA VAL A 182 -14.49 -15.46 -2.65
C VAL A 182 -15.40 -14.59 -3.49
N LYS A 183 -15.95 -13.55 -2.88
CA LYS A 183 -16.88 -12.61 -3.54
C LYS A 183 -16.15 -11.32 -3.94
N ILE A 184 -15.53 -11.34 -5.10
CA ILE A 184 -14.78 -10.18 -5.64
C ILE A 184 -15.66 -8.91 -5.69
N SER A 185 -16.95 -9.03 -6.03
CA SER A 185 -17.87 -7.88 -6.05
C SER A 185 -18.00 -7.18 -4.69
N LYS A 186 -17.95 -7.94 -3.58
CA LYS A 186 -17.94 -7.37 -2.22
C LYS A 186 -16.63 -6.60 -1.98
N ILE A 187 -15.50 -7.17 -2.38
CA ILE A 187 -14.19 -6.53 -2.22
C ILE A 187 -14.13 -5.21 -2.97
N TYR A 188 -14.56 -5.18 -4.25
CA TYR A 188 -14.61 -3.93 -5.02
C TYR A 188 -15.51 -2.89 -4.36
N LYS A 189 -16.67 -3.32 -3.86
CA LYS A 189 -17.60 -2.41 -3.19
C LYS A 189 -16.96 -1.80 -1.93
N GLU A 190 -16.43 -2.63 -1.04
CA GLU A 190 -15.96 -2.17 0.28
C GLU A 190 -14.58 -1.47 0.21
N ALA A 191 -13.63 -2.03 -0.56
CA ALA A 191 -12.25 -1.53 -0.57
C ALA A 191 -11.98 -0.44 -1.62
N LEU A 192 -12.70 -0.41 -2.75
CA LEU A 192 -12.40 0.52 -3.84
C LEU A 192 -13.51 1.53 -4.15
N ASN A 193 -14.78 1.14 -4.01
CA ASN A 193 -15.90 1.93 -4.54
C ASN A 193 -16.78 2.54 -3.45
N ASN A 194 -16.55 2.23 -2.18
CA ASN A 194 -17.36 2.73 -1.08
C ASN A 194 -16.69 3.97 -0.48
N VAL A 195 -17.15 5.15 -0.89
CA VAL A 195 -16.66 6.42 -0.36
C VAL A 195 -17.76 7.11 0.43
N SER A 196 -17.40 7.79 1.51
CA SER A 196 -18.34 8.59 2.28
C SER A 196 -18.78 9.83 1.49
N LYS A 197 -19.87 10.46 1.94
CA LYS A 197 -20.33 11.72 1.34
C LYS A 197 -19.26 12.81 1.46
N GLU A 198 -18.57 12.84 2.57
CA GLU A 198 -17.49 13.79 2.87
C GLU A 198 -16.33 13.61 1.89
N VAL A 199 -15.89 12.39 1.65
CA VAL A 199 -14.86 12.05 0.64
C VAL A 199 -15.33 12.40 -0.76
N PHE A 200 -16.60 12.16 -1.09
CA PHE A 200 -17.16 12.56 -2.39
C PHE A 200 -17.12 14.08 -2.58
N GLU A 201 -17.52 14.87 -1.56
CA GLU A 201 -17.44 16.34 -1.63
C GLU A 201 -15.99 16.84 -1.72
N ALA A 202 -15.03 16.17 -1.06
CA ALA A 202 -13.62 16.47 -1.20
C ALA A 202 -13.11 16.21 -2.64
N ARG A 203 -13.47 15.09 -3.25
CA ARG A 203 -13.17 14.81 -4.66
C ARG A 203 -13.77 15.84 -5.61
N LYS A 204 -15.00 16.25 -5.36
CA LYS A 204 -15.68 17.30 -6.12
C LYS A 204 -14.98 18.65 -6.00
N LEU A 205 -14.57 19.04 -4.78
CA LEU A 205 -13.80 20.27 -4.57
C LEU A 205 -12.48 20.25 -5.35
N ALA A 206 -11.74 19.12 -5.24
CA ALA A 206 -10.48 18.95 -5.97
C ALA A 206 -10.68 18.99 -7.49
N ALA A 207 -11.76 18.39 -8.00
CA ALA A 207 -12.11 18.41 -9.43
C ALA A 207 -12.47 19.84 -9.90
N ASN A 208 -13.19 20.62 -9.09
CA ASN A 208 -13.52 22.01 -9.40
C ASN A 208 -12.29 22.93 -9.43
N ARG A 209 -11.22 22.57 -8.73
CA ARG A 209 -9.93 23.29 -8.70
C ARG A 209 -8.91 22.75 -9.69
N LEU A 210 -9.30 21.78 -10.51
CA LEU A 210 -8.36 21.15 -11.44
C LEU A 210 -7.92 22.14 -12.51
N GLU A 211 -6.63 22.37 -12.60
CA GLU A 211 -5.99 23.17 -13.62
C GLU A 211 -5.32 22.29 -14.67
N PHE A 212 -5.40 22.70 -15.94
CA PHE A 212 -4.69 22.07 -17.05
C PHE A 212 -3.53 22.95 -17.49
N LEU A 213 -2.35 22.38 -17.56
CA LEU A 213 -1.10 23.05 -17.87
C LEU A 213 -0.36 22.30 -18.99
N GLU A 214 0.56 22.99 -19.68
CA GLU A 214 1.38 22.42 -20.76
C GLU A 214 0.54 21.70 -21.81
N ASP A 215 -0.38 22.44 -22.43
CA ASP A 215 -1.32 21.92 -23.43
C ASP A 215 -2.13 20.70 -22.96
N GLY A 216 -2.47 20.67 -21.67
CA GLY A 216 -3.24 19.61 -21.05
C GLY A 216 -2.43 18.37 -20.66
N LYS A 217 -1.09 18.37 -20.81
CA LYS A 217 -0.24 17.26 -20.40
C LYS A 217 -0.04 17.16 -18.90
N ILE A 218 -0.22 18.24 -18.15
CA ILE A 218 -0.16 18.27 -16.70
C ILE A 218 -1.52 18.66 -16.14
N THR A 219 -2.00 17.93 -15.15
CA THR A 219 -3.10 18.37 -14.28
C THR A 219 -2.56 18.70 -12.89
N TYR A 220 -3.15 19.72 -12.27
CA TYR A 220 -2.81 20.18 -10.93
C TYR A 220 -4.07 20.49 -10.14
N THR A 221 -4.12 20.04 -8.90
CA THR A 221 -5.15 20.43 -7.93
C THR A 221 -4.59 20.42 -6.52
N TYR A 222 -5.33 21.01 -5.58
CA TYR A 222 -4.87 21.08 -4.19
C TYR A 222 -6.02 21.07 -3.18
N MET A 223 -5.66 20.79 -1.92
CA MET A 223 -6.53 20.85 -0.76
C MET A 223 -5.78 21.40 0.46
N THR A 224 -6.39 22.37 1.15
CA THR A 224 -5.83 22.95 2.38
C THR A 224 -6.34 22.23 3.61
N LYS A 225 -5.71 22.46 4.76
CA LYS A 225 -6.23 22.00 6.06
C LYS A 225 -7.61 22.57 6.38
N GLU A 226 -7.85 23.83 5.98
CA GLU A 226 -9.15 24.47 6.15
C GLU A 226 -10.24 23.75 5.34
N ASP A 227 -9.93 23.35 4.09
CA ASP A 227 -10.83 22.54 3.26
C ASP A 227 -11.14 21.20 3.91
N MET A 228 -10.10 20.49 4.36
CA MET A 228 -10.25 19.19 5.02
C MET A 228 -11.10 19.29 6.28
N ALA A 229 -10.84 20.29 7.11
CA ALA A 229 -11.62 20.54 8.32
C ALA A 229 -13.09 20.85 8.02
N LYS A 230 -13.37 21.68 7.01
CA LYS A 230 -14.74 22.01 6.58
C LYS A 230 -15.51 20.81 6.05
N LEU A 231 -14.81 19.90 5.37
CA LEU A 231 -15.38 18.70 4.76
C LEU A 231 -15.39 17.50 5.71
N HIS A 232 -14.83 17.62 6.91
CA HIS A 232 -14.68 16.54 7.88
C HIS A 232 -13.93 15.32 7.30
N VAL A 233 -12.88 15.57 6.53
CA VAL A 233 -11.98 14.55 5.98
C VAL A 233 -10.58 14.71 6.52
N ASP A 234 -9.82 13.61 6.53
CA ASP A 234 -8.40 13.62 6.87
C ASP A 234 -7.51 13.26 5.66
N GLN A 235 -6.20 13.15 5.89
CA GLN A 235 -5.25 12.85 4.83
C GLN A 235 -5.43 11.45 4.22
N ASN A 236 -5.98 10.50 4.96
CA ASN A 236 -6.21 9.13 4.50
C ASN A 236 -7.42 9.06 3.57
N ASP A 237 -8.36 10.00 3.72
CA ASP A 237 -9.56 10.12 2.89
C ASP A 237 -9.28 10.68 1.49
N LEU A 238 -8.08 11.24 1.26
CA LEU A 238 -7.73 11.92 0.01
C LEU A 238 -7.23 10.97 -1.09
N ASN A 239 -7.21 9.69 -0.83
CA ASN A 239 -6.82 8.68 -1.82
C ASN A 239 -7.78 8.69 -3.02
N GLY A 240 -7.21 8.54 -4.21
CA GLY A 240 -7.98 8.55 -5.47
C GLY A 240 -8.18 9.92 -6.08
N ILE A 241 -7.85 11.04 -5.41
CA ILE A 241 -8.01 12.38 -5.97
C ILE A 241 -7.03 12.62 -7.13
N VAL A 242 -5.79 12.24 -6.98
CA VAL A 242 -4.76 12.43 -8.02
C VAL A 242 -5.05 11.61 -9.28
N GLU A 243 -5.68 10.46 -9.13
CA GLU A 243 -6.09 9.58 -10.22
C GLU A 243 -7.14 10.24 -11.13
N ASN A 244 -8.04 11.06 -10.58
CA ASN A 244 -9.05 11.78 -11.36
C ASN A 244 -8.41 12.68 -12.43
N GLY A 245 -7.28 13.32 -12.10
CA GLY A 245 -6.54 14.13 -13.07
C GLY A 245 -5.76 13.29 -14.08
N ARG A 246 -5.16 12.17 -13.60
CA ARG A 246 -4.42 11.23 -14.46
C ARG A 246 -5.30 10.58 -15.52
N ASP A 247 -6.53 10.22 -15.16
CA ASP A 247 -7.42 9.45 -16.03
C ASP A 247 -8.06 10.31 -17.16
N ILE A 248 -7.72 11.61 -17.23
CA ILE A 248 -8.17 12.49 -18.31
C ILE A 248 -7.33 12.26 -19.56
N GLN A 249 -7.98 12.13 -20.69
CA GLN A 249 -7.32 11.91 -21.98
C GLN A 249 -6.26 12.99 -22.27
N GLY A 250 -5.05 12.58 -22.64
CA GLY A 250 -3.95 13.46 -23.01
C GLY A 250 -3.06 13.88 -21.84
N VAL A 251 -3.47 13.64 -20.60
CA VAL A 251 -2.66 13.93 -19.43
C VAL A 251 -1.51 12.93 -19.33
N GLU A 252 -0.30 13.44 -19.10
CA GLU A 252 0.88 12.64 -18.81
C GLU A 252 1.20 12.65 -17.32
N ILE A 253 1.09 13.80 -16.64
CA ILE A 253 1.38 13.94 -15.21
C ILE A 253 0.17 14.54 -14.50
N SER A 254 -0.27 13.89 -13.42
CA SER A 254 -1.24 14.46 -12.50
C SER A 254 -0.59 14.75 -11.14
N ILE A 255 -0.84 15.95 -10.61
CA ILE A 255 -0.26 16.44 -9.36
C ILE A 255 -1.39 16.87 -8.42
N PHE A 256 -1.41 16.31 -7.22
CA PHE A 256 -2.29 16.72 -6.15
C PHE A 256 -1.48 17.15 -4.93
N LEU A 257 -1.66 18.38 -4.49
CA LEU A 257 -1.06 18.89 -3.26
C LEU A 257 -2.09 18.93 -2.12
N TYR A 258 -1.71 18.41 -0.95
CA TYR A 258 -2.52 18.62 0.24
C TYR A 258 -1.67 19.08 1.42
N GLU A 259 -2.26 19.98 2.22
CA GLU A 259 -1.58 20.62 3.32
C GLU A 259 -1.41 19.69 4.53
N THR A 260 -0.21 19.72 5.12
CA THR A 260 0.18 18.97 6.33
C THR A 260 0.83 19.90 7.34
N ASP A 261 1.21 19.41 8.51
CA ASP A 261 1.97 20.21 9.49
C ASP A 261 3.37 20.59 9.01
N LYS A 262 3.89 19.86 8.02
CA LYS A 262 5.26 20.06 7.44
C LYS A 262 5.24 20.83 6.13
N GLY A 263 4.12 21.43 5.73
CA GLY A 263 3.93 22.05 4.41
C GLY A 263 2.99 21.22 3.54
N PHE A 264 3.21 21.15 2.25
CA PHE A 264 2.34 20.41 1.32
C PHE A 264 2.94 19.06 0.94
N LYS A 265 2.16 18.00 1.09
CA LYS A 265 2.49 16.71 0.50
C LYS A 265 1.99 16.69 -0.93
N ALA A 266 2.87 16.31 -1.84
CA ALA A 266 2.58 16.11 -3.25
C ALA A 266 2.38 14.62 -3.54
N SER A 267 1.25 14.30 -4.14
CA SER A 267 0.99 12.99 -4.75
C SER A 267 1.04 13.15 -6.26
N LEU A 268 1.85 12.32 -6.92
CA LEU A 268 2.06 12.37 -8.36
C LEU A 268 1.69 11.03 -9.00
N ARG A 269 1.09 11.12 -10.20
CA ARG A 269 0.82 9.97 -11.07
C ARG A 269 1.24 10.29 -12.49
N SER A 270 1.66 9.28 -13.24
CA SER A 270 1.94 9.42 -14.67
C SER A 270 1.31 8.30 -15.49
N ASN A 271 1.09 8.57 -16.78
CA ASN A 271 0.46 7.61 -17.70
C ASN A 271 1.48 6.83 -18.53
N ASN A 272 2.33 7.50 -19.32
CA ASN A 272 3.07 6.81 -20.37
C ASN A 272 4.59 6.75 -20.10
N TYR A 273 5.29 7.89 -20.21
CA TYR A 273 6.74 7.90 -20.28
C TYR A 273 7.44 8.60 -19.10
N VAL A 274 6.72 9.38 -18.30
CA VAL A 274 7.34 10.09 -17.17
C VAL A 274 7.53 9.14 -15.98
N ASN A 275 8.73 9.16 -15.41
CA ASN A 275 9.03 8.56 -14.10
C ASN A 275 8.80 9.62 -13.01
N VAL A 276 7.65 9.57 -12.35
CA VAL A 276 7.34 10.50 -11.25
C VAL A 276 8.14 10.24 -9.98
N SER A 277 8.73 9.06 -9.82
CA SER A 277 9.65 8.78 -8.71
C SER A 277 10.91 9.63 -8.82
N ASP A 278 11.53 9.72 -10.00
CA ASP A 278 12.71 10.55 -10.22
C ASP A 278 12.41 12.04 -9.97
N LEU A 279 11.19 12.48 -10.32
CA LEU A 279 10.75 13.83 -10.00
C LEU A 279 10.64 14.05 -8.49
N CYS A 280 10.05 13.11 -7.77
CA CYS A 280 9.87 13.20 -6.31
C CYS A 280 11.21 13.13 -5.57
N ILE A 281 12.21 12.38 -6.06
CA ILE A 281 13.56 12.30 -5.50
C ILE A 281 14.23 13.68 -5.45
N LEU A 282 13.95 14.58 -6.39
CA LEU A 282 14.45 15.97 -6.35
C LEU A 282 13.97 16.76 -5.11
N PHE A 283 12.93 16.27 -4.45
CA PHE A 283 12.35 16.83 -3.24
C PHE A 283 12.45 15.88 -2.03
N ASN A 284 13.45 14.98 -2.04
CA ASN A 284 13.66 13.95 -1.01
C ASN A 284 12.45 13.04 -0.78
N GLY A 285 11.68 12.80 -1.83
CA GLY A 285 10.57 11.87 -1.87
C GLY A 285 10.94 10.59 -2.63
N GLY A 286 9.93 9.83 -3.04
CA GLY A 286 10.12 8.59 -3.80
C GLY A 286 8.81 7.88 -4.08
N GLY A 287 8.90 6.66 -4.56
CA GLY A 287 7.76 5.80 -4.91
C GLY A 287 8.06 4.92 -6.12
N HIS A 288 7.01 4.52 -6.79
CA HIS A 288 7.07 3.77 -8.05
C HIS A 288 7.18 4.71 -9.26
N ILE A 289 7.58 4.16 -10.40
CA ILE A 289 7.73 4.91 -11.66
C ILE A 289 6.46 5.71 -12.01
N LYS A 290 5.27 5.13 -11.79
CA LYS A 290 3.96 5.72 -12.14
C LYS A 290 3.21 6.35 -10.96
N ALA A 291 3.69 6.17 -9.74
CA ALA A 291 3.04 6.64 -8.52
C ALA A 291 4.08 7.01 -7.45
N ALA A 292 4.24 8.28 -7.16
CA ALA A 292 5.24 8.75 -6.22
C ALA A 292 4.72 9.94 -5.40
N GLY A 293 5.45 10.28 -4.33
CA GLY A 293 5.13 11.41 -3.49
C GLY A 293 6.32 12.04 -2.82
N CYS A 294 6.21 13.33 -2.49
CA CYS A 294 7.22 14.07 -1.76
C CYS A 294 6.57 15.11 -0.83
N THR A 295 7.35 15.71 0.04
CA THR A 295 6.88 16.79 0.93
C THR A 295 7.59 18.08 0.57
N LEU A 296 6.82 19.15 0.38
CA LEU A 296 7.27 20.48 0.02
C LEU A 296 7.04 21.40 1.23
N ALA A 297 8.11 21.72 1.94
CA ALA A 297 8.06 22.58 3.15
C ALA A 297 7.98 24.07 2.76
N TYR A 298 6.98 24.43 1.94
CA TYR A 298 6.74 25.75 1.40
C TYR A 298 5.25 26.11 1.51
N PRO A 299 4.88 27.43 1.48
CA PRO A 299 3.50 27.85 1.25
C PRO A 299 2.97 27.33 -0.09
N LEU A 300 1.64 27.28 -0.24
CA LEU A 300 0.96 26.68 -1.40
C LEU A 300 1.49 27.16 -2.75
N GLU A 301 1.56 28.48 -2.94
CA GLU A 301 1.96 29.04 -4.24
C GLU A 301 3.42 28.68 -4.58
N GLU A 302 4.32 28.76 -3.61
CA GLU A 302 5.72 28.37 -3.81
C GLU A 302 5.86 26.86 -4.03
N ALA A 303 5.11 26.03 -3.30
CA ALA A 303 5.08 24.58 -3.48
C ALA A 303 4.58 24.23 -4.90
N LYS A 304 3.49 24.89 -5.36
CA LYS A 304 2.95 24.77 -6.71
C LYS A 304 4.00 25.14 -7.77
N GLU A 305 4.59 26.32 -7.66
CA GLU A 305 5.60 26.78 -8.64
C GLU A 305 6.78 25.82 -8.75
N ARG A 306 7.32 25.37 -7.61
CA ARG A 306 8.50 24.49 -7.57
C ARG A 306 8.21 23.12 -8.17
N ILE A 307 7.10 22.48 -7.81
CA ILE A 307 6.76 21.15 -8.33
C ILE A 307 6.43 21.20 -9.83
N LEU A 308 5.69 22.22 -10.28
CA LEU A 308 5.35 22.41 -11.68
C LEU A 308 6.58 22.74 -12.53
N ALA A 309 7.50 23.57 -12.05
CA ALA A 309 8.75 23.86 -12.74
C ALA A 309 9.60 22.61 -13.00
N GLN A 310 9.61 21.67 -12.06
CA GLN A 310 10.28 20.39 -12.28
C GLN A 310 9.45 19.48 -13.19
N ALA A 311 8.15 19.34 -12.98
CA ALA A 311 7.28 18.49 -13.79
C ALA A 311 7.38 18.81 -15.31
N LYS A 312 7.42 20.09 -15.66
CA LYS A 312 7.62 20.55 -17.05
C LYS A 312 8.91 20.01 -17.68
N ARG A 313 9.98 19.87 -16.93
CA ARG A 313 11.28 19.37 -17.44
C ARG A 313 11.27 17.88 -17.76
N PHE A 314 10.30 17.13 -17.24
CA PHE A 314 10.12 15.70 -17.50
C PHE A 314 9.20 15.43 -18.70
N LEU A 315 8.50 16.46 -19.21
CA LEU A 315 7.71 16.33 -20.46
C LEU A 315 8.63 16.30 -21.68
N LYS A 316 8.20 15.52 -22.67
CA LYS A 316 8.82 15.44 -24.00
C LYS A 316 8.12 16.35 -24.98
#